data_9fb4dc8665c34a5ebfcb85fdb81209e4
#
_entry.id   9fb4dc8665c34a5ebfcb85fdb81209e4
#
_cell.length_a   1.000
_cell.length_b   1.000
_cell.length_c   1.000
_cell.angle_alpha   90.00
_cell.angle_beta   90.00
_cell.angle_gamma   90.00
#
_symmetry.space_group_name_H-M   'P 1'
#
loop_
_entity.id
_entity.type
_entity.pdbx_description
1 polymer ?
#
loop_
_entity_poly.entity_id
_entity_poly.type
_entity_poly.pdbx_seq_one_letter_code
_entity_poly.pdbx_strand_id
1 'polypeptide(L)'
;DVHAYEPGDESRLIDWKTSARQGRPMVVERERLSTSRVWLLMDVGLEMTGVCPSGERAWQVAANALRMFAALSLRRSDDISLVFGDESSITRVPFNGGFAQFERTLDKALDRDWDHHRNIDALLEYARRIKDREALIVLATDEHAMEERHITTIRRITRTHPMVLIDVATMNPFKAVSSRHAPADGLSARRVPAFLRNAKAAAEVDT
;
A
#
# COMPACT_ATOMS: atom_id res chain seq x y z
N ASP A 1 -30.37 8.96 -0.37
CA ASP A 1 -31.72 8.76 -0.89
C ASP A 1 -32.71 9.63 -0.09
N VAL A 2 -33.80 10.06 -0.71
CA VAL A 2 -34.85 10.86 -0.04
C VAL A 2 -36.16 10.15 -0.28
N HIS A 3 -36.82 9.71 0.79
CA HIS A 3 -38.10 9.02 0.71
C HIS A 3 -39.11 9.60 1.72
N ALA A 4 -40.39 9.26 1.58
CA ALA A 4 -41.39 9.64 2.55
C ALA A 4 -41.20 8.90 3.84
N TYR A 5 -41.40 9.58 4.98
CA TYR A 5 -41.32 8.96 6.32
C TYR A 5 -42.26 7.77 6.43
N GLU A 6 -41.74 6.62 6.86
CA GLU A 6 -42.50 5.42 7.19
C GLU A 6 -42.37 5.09 8.68
N PRO A 7 -43.39 4.42 9.28
CA PRO A 7 -43.30 3.97 10.67
C PRO A 7 -42.12 3.00 10.86
N GLY A 8 -41.11 3.44 11.58
CA GLY A 8 -39.85 2.72 11.79
C GLY A 8 -38.61 3.56 11.45
N ASP A 9 -38.79 4.63 10.68
CA ASP A 9 -37.69 5.56 10.39
C ASP A 9 -37.32 6.40 11.60
N GLU A 10 -36.05 6.76 11.71
CA GLU A 10 -35.58 7.63 12.77
C GLU A 10 -36.06 9.08 12.53
N SER A 11 -36.93 9.58 13.38
CA SER A 11 -37.50 10.95 13.30
C SER A 11 -36.44 12.06 13.25
N ARG A 12 -35.24 11.81 13.76
CA ARG A 12 -34.09 12.75 13.70
C ARG A 12 -33.53 12.94 12.28
N LEU A 13 -33.85 12.02 11.35
CA LEU A 13 -33.41 12.10 9.95
C LEU A 13 -34.40 12.84 9.06
N ILE A 14 -35.50 13.39 9.62
CA ILE A 14 -36.47 14.17 8.86
C ILE A 14 -35.82 15.48 8.40
N ASP A 15 -35.76 15.68 7.09
CA ASP A 15 -35.43 16.97 6.50
C ASP A 15 -36.64 17.86 6.44
N TRP A 16 -36.79 18.74 7.42
CA TRP A 16 -37.90 19.65 7.54
C TRP A 16 -38.03 20.63 6.36
N LYS A 17 -36.91 20.96 5.70
CA LYS A 17 -36.91 21.85 4.54
C LYS A 17 -37.51 21.16 3.32
N THR A 18 -37.14 19.93 3.06
CA THR A 18 -37.70 19.10 1.98
C THR A 18 -39.14 18.71 2.30
N SER A 19 -39.43 18.37 3.55
CA SER A 19 -40.79 18.05 4.04
C SER A 19 -41.76 19.20 3.82
N ALA A 20 -41.36 20.41 4.13
CA ALA A 20 -42.19 21.61 3.91
C ALA A 20 -42.53 21.86 2.43
N ARG A 21 -41.62 21.49 1.51
CA ARG A 21 -41.85 21.63 0.06
C ARG A 21 -42.73 20.51 -0.50
N GLN A 22 -42.65 19.31 0.09
CA GLN A 22 -43.38 18.14 -0.36
C GLN A 22 -44.75 17.95 0.33
N GLY A 23 -45.04 18.75 1.38
CA GLY A 23 -46.28 18.68 2.16
C GLY A 23 -46.41 17.39 3.00
N ARG A 24 -45.35 16.62 3.16
CA ARG A 24 -45.29 15.40 3.95
C ARG A 24 -43.87 15.19 4.55
N PRO A 25 -43.75 14.52 5.68
CA PRO A 25 -42.44 14.25 6.27
C PRO A 25 -41.56 13.47 5.29
N MET A 26 -40.39 13.99 5.00
CA MET A 26 -39.39 13.35 4.15
C MET A 26 -38.14 13.03 4.97
N VAL A 27 -37.68 11.79 4.86
CA VAL A 27 -36.45 11.32 5.49
C VAL A 27 -35.32 11.40 4.46
N VAL A 28 -34.25 12.04 4.85
CA VAL A 28 -32.98 11.98 4.10
C VAL A 28 -32.18 10.84 4.68
N GLU A 29 -32.25 9.69 4.07
CA GLU A 29 -31.29 8.63 4.27
C GLU A 29 -29.97 9.09 3.64
N ARG A 30 -29.14 9.75 4.43
CA ARG A 30 -27.73 9.85 4.07
C ARG A 30 -27.21 8.43 4.17
N GLU A 31 -27.01 7.77 3.04
CA GLU A 31 -26.03 6.72 3.03
C GLU A 31 -24.83 7.28 3.81
N ARG A 32 -24.63 6.81 5.02
CA ARG A 32 -23.33 6.91 5.65
C ARG A 32 -22.46 6.10 4.68
N LEU A 33 -21.79 6.80 3.77
CA LEU A 33 -20.60 6.25 3.17
C LEU A 33 -19.76 5.86 4.38
N SER A 34 -19.83 4.57 4.71
CA SER A 34 -19.04 4.00 5.79
C SER A 34 -17.63 4.38 5.43
N THR A 35 -17.05 5.30 6.17
CA THR A 35 -15.68 5.74 5.95
C THR A 35 -14.83 4.51 6.17
N SER A 36 -14.44 3.86 5.08
CA SER A 36 -13.59 2.68 5.15
C SER A 36 -12.20 3.11 5.54
N ARG A 37 -11.48 2.27 6.23
CA ARG A 37 -10.08 2.52 6.55
C ARG A 37 -9.18 1.73 5.62
N VAL A 38 -8.14 2.39 5.14
CA VAL A 38 -7.14 1.82 4.26
C VAL A 38 -5.76 1.96 4.90
N TRP A 39 -5.10 0.84 5.08
CA TRP A 39 -3.74 0.80 5.58
C TRP A 39 -2.79 0.51 4.44
N LEU A 40 -1.96 1.49 4.11
CA LEU A 40 -0.93 1.39 3.10
C LEU A 40 0.40 1.10 3.79
N LEU A 41 0.86 -0.13 3.66
CA LEU A 41 2.11 -0.61 4.21
C LEU A 41 3.14 -0.70 3.09
N MET A 42 4.33 -0.22 3.34
CA MET A 42 5.44 -0.26 2.38
C MET A 42 6.68 -0.82 3.03
N ASP A 43 7.25 -1.82 2.39
CA ASP A 43 8.61 -2.25 2.64
C ASP A 43 9.57 -1.13 2.20
N VAL A 44 10.44 -0.72 3.12
CA VAL A 44 11.46 0.29 2.86
C VAL A 44 12.85 -0.25 3.17
N GLY A 45 13.01 -1.55 3.05
CA GLY A 45 14.31 -2.20 3.11
C GLY A 45 15.21 -1.86 1.93
N LEU A 46 16.51 -2.05 2.11
CA LEU A 46 17.56 -1.83 1.12
C LEU A 46 17.24 -2.53 -0.22
N GLU A 47 16.61 -3.69 -0.17
CA GLU A 47 16.24 -4.51 -1.32
C GLU A 47 15.29 -3.77 -2.27
N MET A 48 14.46 -2.87 -1.74
CA MET A 48 13.58 -2.01 -2.55
C MET A 48 14.33 -1.00 -3.42
N THR A 49 15.67 -0.90 -3.28
CA THR A 49 16.51 -0.12 -4.19
C THR A 49 16.84 -0.86 -5.49
N GLY A 50 16.41 -2.11 -5.65
CA GLY A 50 16.52 -2.89 -6.88
C GLY A 50 15.92 -2.14 -8.07
N VAL A 51 16.44 -2.40 -9.28
CA VAL A 51 16.00 -1.73 -10.51
C VAL A 51 14.96 -2.57 -11.21
N CYS A 52 13.84 -1.96 -11.59
CA CYS A 52 12.79 -2.57 -12.39
C CYS A 52 13.12 -2.55 -13.90
N PRO A 53 12.43 -3.33 -14.73
CA PRO A 53 12.57 -3.28 -16.18
C PRO A 53 12.34 -1.90 -16.80
N SER A 54 11.56 -1.03 -16.15
CA SER A 54 11.34 0.37 -16.54
C SER A 54 12.55 1.28 -16.31
N GLY A 55 13.55 0.83 -15.53
CA GLY A 55 14.71 1.61 -15.11
C GLY A 55 14.48 2.36 -13.79
N GLU A 56 13.27 2.33 -13.23
CA GLU A 56 12.96 2.89 -11.92
C GLU A 56 13.42 1.95 -10.80
N ARG A 57 13.56 2.48 -9.59
CA ARG A 57 13.77 1.66 -8.40
C ARG A 57 12.46 1.01 -7.96
N ALA A 58 12.53 -0.18 -7.34
CA ALA A 58 11.35 -0.88 -6.87
C ALA A 58 10.50 -0.03 -5.92
N TRP A 59 11.15 0.73 -5.02
CA TRP A 59 10.43 1.65 -4.13
C TRP A 59 9.67 2.75 -4.87
N GLN A 60 10.16 3.24 -6.03
CA GLN A 60 9.46 4.25 -6.83
C GLN A 60 8.19 3.67 -7.45
N VAL A 61 8.28 2.47 -8.00
CA VAL A 61 7.13 1.75 -8.58
C VAL A 61 6.11 1.43 -7.49
N ALA A 62 6.55 0.93 -6.33
CA ALA A 62 5.69 0.69 -5.17
C ALA A 62 4.99 1.97 -4.70
N ALA A 63 5.73 3.08 -4.57
CA ALA A 63 5.17 4.37 -4.19
C ALA A 63 4.12 4.87 -5.19
N ASN A 64 4.35 4.69 -6.49
CA ASN A 64 3.37 5.05 -7.53
C ASN A 64 2.09 4.22 -7.41
N ALA A 65 2.21 2.92 -7.14
CA ALA A 65 1.06 2.07 -6.89
C ALA A 65 0.28 2.52 -5.62
N LEU A 66 0.98 2.85 -4.54
CA LEU A 66 0.33 3.38 -3.32
C LEU A 66 -0.35 4.73 -3.56
N ARG A 67 0.20 5.61 -4.43
CA ARG A 67 -0.48 6.85 -4.85
C ARG A 67 -1.81 6.58 -5.54
N MET A 68 -1.87 5.54 -6.38
CA MET A 68 -3.13 5.14 -7.04
C MET A 68 -4.18 4.68 -6.02
N PHE A 69 -3.80 3.84 -5.06
CA PHE A 69 -4.70 3.41 -3.98
C PHE A 69 -5.17 4.60 -3.15
N ALA A 70 -4.26 5.50 -2.78
CA ALA A 70 -4.60 6.70 -2.02
C ALA A 70 -5.56 7.61 -2.79
N ALA A 71 -5.33 7.83 -4.09
CA ALA A 71 -6.23 8.65 -4.91
C ALA A 71 -7.65 8.08 -4.97
N LEU A 72 -7.78 6.75 -5.12
CA LEU A 72 -9.08 6.08 -5.14
C LEU A 72 -9.78 6.15 -3.77
N SER A 73 -9.03 5.88 -2.69
CA SER A 73 -9.56 5.89 -1.32
C SER A 73 -10.00 7.30 -0.89
N LEU A 74 -9.21 8.32 -1.17
CA LEU A 74 -9.56 9.71 -0.83
C LEU A 74 -10.77 10.22 -1.61
N ARG A 75 -10.96 9.77 -2.86
CA ARG A 75 -12.19 10.07 -3.61
C ARG A 75 -13.45 9.49 -2.98
N ARG A 76 -13.31 8.38 -2.24
CA ARG A 76 -14.38 7.73 -1.48
C ARG A 76 -14.53 8.28 -0.06
N SER A 77 -13.69 9.23 0.33
CA SER A 77 -13.57 9.75 1.69
C SER A 77 -13.13 8.71 2.71
N ASP A 78 -12.35 7.71 2.29
CA ASP A 78 -11.77 6.71 3.19
C ASP A 78 -10.64 7.33 4.03
N ASP A 79 -10.47 6.84 5.26
CA ASP A 79 -9.34 7.18 6.12
C ASP A 79 -8.09 6.39 5.73
N ILE A 80 -6.98 7.06 5.50
CA ILE A 80 -5.72 6.43 5.13
C ILE A 80 -4.74 6.43 6.31
N SER A 81 -4.05 5.31 6.51
CA SER A 81 -2.89 5.20 7.39
C SER A 81 -1.69 4.70 6.60
N LEU A 82 -0.55 5.40 6.73
CA LEU A 82 0.71 5.01 6.12
C LEU A 82 1.60 4.31 7.14
N VAL A 83 2.22 3.22 6.74
CA VAL A 83 3.18 2.46 7.56
C VAL A 83 4.37 2.09 6.69
N PHE A 84 5.55 2.37 7.19
CA PHE A 84 6.82 2.01 6.57
C PHE A 84 7.58 1.08 7.48
N GLY A 85 8.20 0.05 6.93
CA GLY A 85 8.92 -0.94 7.74
C GLY A 85 10.20 -1.43 7.08
N ASP A 86 11.23 -1.52 7.90
CA ASP A 86 12.51 -2.15 7.61
C ASP A 86 13.00 -2.91 8.86
N GLU A 87 14.24 -3.39 8.86
CA GLU A 87 14.83 -4.10 9.98
C GLU A 87 14.97 -3.22 11.24
N SER A 88 15.15 -1.91 11.05
CA SER A 88 15.37 -0.98 12.16
C SER A 88 14.08 -0.60 12.87
N SER A 89 12.97 -0.45 12.13
CA SER A 89 11.73 0.07 12.69
C SER A 89 10.49 -0.18 11.84
N ILE A 90 9.34 -0.18 12.50
CA ILE A 90 8.04 -0.02 11.86
C ILE A 90 7.48 1.36 12.25
N THR A 91 7.38 2.23 11.28
CA THR A 91 6.97 3.61 11.50
C THR A 91 5.60 3.88 10.89
N ARG A 92 4.64 4.29 11.73
CA ARG A 92 3.37 4.83 11.26
C ARG A 92 3.50 6.33 11.05
N VAL A 93 3.24 6.80 9.85
CA VAL A 93 3.24 8.22 9.53
C VAL A 93 1.82 8.75 9.60
N PRO A 94 1.52 9.71 10.48
CA PRO A 94 0.22 10.33 10.56
C PRO A 94 -0.12 11.03 9.23
N PHE A 95 -1.30 10.75 8.71
CA PHE A 95 -1.82 11.41 7.53
C PHE A 95 -3.19 12.02 7.85
N ASN A 96 -3.37 13.28 7.50
CA ASN A 96 -4.64 13.96 7.59
C ASN A 96 -4.69 15.03 6.50
N GLY A 97 -5.51 14.84 5.49
CA GLY A 97 -5.61 15.80 4.39
C GLY A 97 -6.01 15.17 3.05
N GLY A 98 -5.95 15.97 2.00
CA GLY A 98 -6.24 15.54 0.64
C GLY A 98 -5.01 14.93 -0.08
N PHE A 99 -5.20 14.56 -1.35
CA PHE A 99 -4.21 13.83 -2.14
C PHE A 99 -2.85 14.56 -2.23
N ALA A 100 -2.83 15.88 -2.42
CA ALA A 100 -1.57 16.62 -2.45
C ALA A 100 -0.79 16.58 -1.13
N GLN A 101 -1.50 16.48 0.00
CA GLN A 101 -0.86 16.26 1.31
C GLN A 101 -0.33 14.83 1.42
N PHE A 102 -1.06 13.85 0.90
CA PHE A 102 -0.61 12.45 0.84
C PHE A 102 0.71 12.34 0.08
N GLU A 103 0.80 12.92 -1.11
CA GLU A 103 2.03 12.92 -1.92
C GLU A 103 3.21 13.50 -1.15
N ARG A 104 3.06 14.69 -0.58
CA ARG A 104 4.13 15.31 0.22
C ARG A 104 4.56 14.46 1.42
N THR A 105 3.60 13.80 2.06
CA THR A 105 3.88 12.93 3.21
C THR A 105 4.64 11.68 2.78
N LEU A 106 4.23 11.07 1.66
CA LEU A 106 4.89 9.91 1.09
C LEU A 106 6.31 10.26 0.64
N ASP A 107 6.47 11.33 -0.14
CA ASP A 107 7.78 11.77 -0.64
C ASP A 107 8.75 12.06 0.49
N LYS A 108 8.30 12.77 1.54
CA LYS A 108 9.11 13.02 2.73
C LYS A 108 9.52 11.74 3.47
N ALA A 109 8.65 10.73 3.52
CA ALA A 109 8.96 9.46 4.17
C ALA A 109 9.95 8.61 3.36
N LEU A 110 9.98 8.79 2.04
CA LEU A 110 10.87 8.09 1.11
C LEU A 110 12.20 8.85 0.87
N ASP A 111 12.31 10.09 1.31
CA ASP A 111 13.58 10.84 1.38
C ASP A 111 14.37 10.36 2.60
N ARG A 112 14.97 9.20 2.46
CA ARG A 112 15.65 8.46 3.53
C ARG A 112 16.90 7.76 3.05
N ASP A 113 17.79 7.43 3.97
CA ASP A 113 18.89 6.50 3.72
C ASP A 113 18.32 5.07 3.62
N TRP A 114 18.73 4.35 2.59
CA TRP A 114 18.32 2.97 2.32
C TRP A 114 19.44 2.03 2.76
N ASP A 115 19.63 1.90 4.04
CA ASP A 115 20.79 1.22 4.66
C ASP A 115 20.42 0.02 5.57
N HIS A 116 19.11 -0.16 5.82
CA HIS A 116 18.60 -1.29 6.60
C HIS A 116 17.93 -2.33 5.70
N HIS A 117 18.08 -3.61 6.04
CA HIS A 117 17.40 -4.69 5.33
C HIS A 117 15.89 -4.69 5.57
N ARG A 118 15.16 -5.41 4.72
CA ARG A 118 13.72 -5.59 4.88
C ARG A 118 13.36 -6.38 6.14
N ASN A 119 12.16 -6.17 6.63
CA ASN A 119 11.56 -6.98 7.68
C ASN A 119 10.09 -7.24 7.43
N ILE A 120 9.82 -8.19 6.52
CA ILE A 120 8.44 -8.54 6.13
C ILE A 120 7.67 -9.17 7.29
N ASP A 121 8.33 -9.97 8.12
CA ASP A 121 7.69 -10.57 9.29
C ASP A 121 7.12 -9.49 10.22
N ALA A 122 7.88 -8.41 10.46
CA ALA A 122 7.43 -7.30 11.29
C ALA A 122 6.26 -6.53 10.64
N LEU A 123 6.30 -6.29 9.31
CA LEU A 123 5.20 -5.65 8.58
C LEU A 123 3.92 -6.51 8.61
N LEU A 124 4.03 -7.81 8.39
CA LEU A 124 2.90 -8.74 8.46
C LEU A 124 2.34 -8.84 9.88
N GLU A 125 3.21 -8.87 10.89
CA GLU A 125 2.78 -8.88 12.29
C GLU A 125 2.10 -7.56 12.67
N TYR A 126 2.58 -6.42 12.17
CA TYR A 126 1.91 -5.13 12.32
C TYR A 126 0.50 -5.17 11.68
N ALA A 127 0.40 -5.65 10.43
CA ALA A 127 -0.86 -5.80 9.73
C ALA A 127 -1.86 -6.67 10.52
N ARG A 128 -1.39 -7.79 11.08
CA ARG A 128 -2.21 -8.71 11.89
C ARG A 128 -2.78 -8.06 13.15
N ARG A 129 -2.10 -7.04 13.71
CA ARG A 129 -2.52 -6.32 14.93
C ARG A 129 -3.48 -5.17 14.66
N ILE A 130 -3.78 -4.84 13.42
CA ILE A 130 -4.77 -3.83 13.08
C ILE A 130 -6.13 -4.29 13.62
N LYS A 131 -6.75 -3.44 14.43
CA LYS A 131 -7.99 -3.80 15.16
C LYS A 131 -9.24 -3.66 14.31
N ASP A 132 -9.18 -2.82 13.28
CA ASP A 132 -10.30 -2.54 12.39
C ASP A 132 -10.43 -3.66 11.34
N ARG A 133 -11.32 -4.61 11.59
CA ARG A 133 -11.43 -5.84 10.80
C ARG A 133 -11.91 -5.65 9.37
N GLU A 134 -12.51 -4.53 9.04
CA GLU A 134 -13.00 -4.22 7.69
C GLU A 134 -12.01 -3.36 6.90
N ALA A 135 -10.92 -2.93 7.54
CA ALA A 135 -9.91 -2.12 6.90
C ALA A 135 -9.23 -2.88 5.76
N LEU A 136 -9.12 -2.23 4.61
CA LEU A 136 -8.29 -2.73 3.53
C LEU A 136 -6.82 -2.58 3.88
N ILE A 137 -6.05 -3.64 3.76
CA ILE A 137 -4.60 -3.64 3.93
C ILE A 137 -3.96 -3.76 2.54
N VAL A 138 -3.12 -2.81 2.18
CA VAL A 138 -2.30 -2.85 0.96
C VAL A 138 -0.85 -2.91 1.39
N LEU A 139 -0.16 -3.99 1.05
CA LEU A 139 1.27 -4.16 1.31
C LEU A 139 2.04 -4.10 0.00
N ALA A 140 3.01 -3.19 -0.10
CA ALA A 140 3.89 -3.05 -1.24
C ALA A 140 5.31 -3.48 -0.90
N THR A 141 5.86 -4.40 -1.70
CA THR A 141 7.21 -4.94 -1.59
C THR A 141 7.69 -5.44 -2.96
N ASP A 142 8.86 -6.06 -3.04
CA ASP A 142 9.34 -6.70 -4.27
C ASP A 142 9.05 -8.22 -4.32
N GLU A 143 9.25 -8.81 -5.49
CA GLU A 143 8.95 -10.22 -5.77
C GLU A 143 9.75 -11.23 -4.93
N HIS A 144 10.88 -10.83 -4.36
CA HIS A 144 11.73 -11.70 -3.55
C HIS A 144 11.43 -11.62 -2.04
N ALA A 145 10.46 -10.78 -1.65
CA ALA A 145 10.16 -10.55 -0.24
C ALA A 145 9.32 -11.65 0.40
N MET A 146 8.46 -12.32 -0.40
CA MET A 146 7.51 -13.29 0.10
C MET A 146 8.07 -14.70 0.04
N GLU A 147 8.10 -15.36 1.19
CA GLU A 147 8.50 -16.74 1.35
C GLU A 147 7.32 -17.62 1.77
N GLU A 148 7.43 -18.93 1.62
CA GLU A 148 6.38 -19.90 2.00
C GLU A 148 5.96 -19.78 3.49
N ARG A 149 6.91 -19.44 4.37
CA ARG A 149 6.63 -19.22 5.81
C ARG A 149 5.63 -18.08 6.06
N HIS A 150 5.56 -17.08 5.17
CA HIS A 150 4.64 -15.93 5.31
C HIS A 150 3.18 -16.29 4.99
N ILE A 151 2.94 -17.36 4.21
CA ILE A 151 1.59 -17.78 3.76
C ILE A 151 0.65 -17.97 4.95
N THR A 152 1.14 -18.58 6.03
CA THR A 152 0.32 -18.83 7.23
C THR A 152 -0.14 -17.52 7.88
N THR A 153 0.75 -16.54 7.96
CA THR A 153 0.43 -15.22 8.53
C THR A 153 -0.52 -14.45 7.63
N ILE A 154 -0.29 -14.45 6.31
CA ILE A 154 -1.18 -13.83 5.32
C ILE A 154 -2.58 -14.43 5.41
N ARG A 155 -2.70 -15.76 5.46
CA ARG A 155 -4.01 -16.44 5.64
C ARG A 155 -4.73 -16.05 6.93
N ARG A 156 -3.99 -15.74 8.00
CA ARG A 156 -4.60 -15.23 9.24
C ARG A 156 -5.12 -13.80 9.08
N ILE A 157 -4.36 -12.94 8.41
CA ILE A 157 -4.75 -11.56 8.13
C ILE A 157 -6.01 -11.55 7.25
N THR A 158 -6.01 -12.32 6.16
CA THR A 158 -7.12 -12.33 5.18
C THR A 158 -8.43 -12.91 5.71
N ARG A 159 -8.43 -13.56 6.87
CA ARG A 159 -9.67 -13.95 7.57
C ARG A 159 -10.43 -12.77 8.17
N THR A 160 -9.76 -11.67 8.41
CA THR A 160 -10.32 -10.52 9.13
C THR A 160 -10.21 -9.21 8.37
N HIS A 161 -9.32 -9.14 7.38
CA HIS A 161 -9.07 -7.95 6.60
C HIS A 161 -8.97 -8.30 5.11
N PRO A 162 -9.64 -7.57 4.21
CA PRO A 162 -9.29 -7.61 2.79
C PRO A 162 -7.83 -7.14 2.63
N MET A 163 -7.05 -7.88 1.85
CA MET A 163 -5.62 -7.61 1.66
C MET A 163 -5.25 -7.62 0.19
N VAL A 164 -4.47 -6.63 -0.21
CA VAL A 164 -3.82 -6.54 -1.53
C VAL A 164 -2.31 -6.57 -1.31
N LEU A 165 -1.64 -7.42 -2.06
CA LEU A 165 -0.18 -7.44 -2.15
C LEU A 165 0.21 -6.80 -3.49
N ILE A 166 1.04 -5.76 -3.42
CA ILE A 166 1.70 -5.15 -4.57
C ILE A 166 3.09 -5.74 -4.62
N ASP A 167 3.31 -6.57 -5.63
CA ASP A 167 4.54 -7.31 -5.86
C ASP A 167 5.28 -6.66 -7.03
N VAL A 168 6.42 -6.02 -6.74
CA VAL A 168 7.17 -5.24 -7.72
C VAL A 168 8.27 -6.11 -8.31
N ALA A 169 8.15 -6.42 -9.60
CA ALA A 169 9.17 -7.17 -10.32
C ALA A 169 10.45 -6.34 -10.52
N THR A 170 11.56 -6.91 -10.13
CA THR A 170 12.90 -6.33 -10.28
C THR A 170 13.68 -7.04 -11.38
N MET A 171 14.69 -6.38 -11.92
CA MET A 171 15.57 -6.99 -12.91
C MET A 171 16.61 -7.88 -12.22
N ASN A 172 16.77 -9.10 -12.72
CA ASN A 172 17.89 -9.93 -12.30
C ASN A 172 19.23 -9.23 -12.61
N PRO A 173 20.02 -8.86 -11.60
CA PRO A 173 21.22 -8.05 -11.76
C PRO A 173 22.35 -8.77 -12.52
N PHE A 174 22.26 -10.09 -12.65
CA PHE A 174 23.26 -10.92 -13.35
C PHE A 174 22.92 -11.13 -14.83
N LYS A 175 21.70 -10.79 -15.28
CA LYS A 175 21.39 -10.83 -16.69
C LYS A 175 22.22 -9.80 -17.46
N ALA A 176 22.84 -10.23 -18.57
CA ALA A 176 23.51 -9.33 -19.46
C ALA A 176 22.50 -8.41 -20.13
N VAL A 177 22.46 -7.15 -19.73
CA VAL A 177 21.58 -6.15 -20.33
C VAL A 177 22.41 -5.23 -21.21
N SER A 178 21.97 -5.04 -22.44
CA SER A 178 22.55 -4.07 -23.38
C SER A 178 22.21 -2.61 -23.05
N SER A 179 21.55 -2.36 -21.92
CA SER A 179 21.07 -1.03 -21.54
C SER A 179 22.16 -0.20 -20.85
N ARG A 180 22.11 1.12 -21.05
CA ARG A 180 23.00 2.11 -20.43
C ARG A 180 22.92 2.14 -18.89
N HIS A 181 21.95 1.49 -18.31
CA HIS A 181 21.72 1.39 -16.88
C HIS A 181 22.07 -0.03 -16.41
N ALA A 182 23.26 -0.21 -15.84
CA ALA A 182 23.60 -1.47 -15.21
C ALA A 182 22.70 -1.67 -13.98
N PRO A 183 22.00 -2.83 -13.87
CA PRO A 183 21.19 -3.12 -12.72
C PRO A 183 22.04 -3.14 -11.44
N ALA A 184 21.52 -2.58 -10.36
CA ALA A 184 22.12 -2.69 -9.05
C ALA A 184 21.53 -3.94 -8.37
N ASP A 185 22.40 -4.68 -7.67
CA ASP A 185 21.97 -5.73 -6.77
C ASP A 185 21.15 -5.13 -5.62
N GLY A 186 19.92 -5.62 -5.42
CA GLY A 186 19.03 -5.15 -4.35
C GLY A 186 19.56 -5.42 -2.95
N LEU A 187 20.37 -6.48 -2.78
CA LEU A 187 20.97 -6.82 -1.48
C LEU A 187 22.08 -5.87 -1.05
N SER A 188 22.85 -5.33 -2.00
CA SER A 188 24.02 -4.50 -1.69
C SER A 188 23.92 -3.07 -2.22
N ALA A 189 22.87 -2.73 -2.93
CA ALA A 189 22.69 -1.48 -3.68
C ALA A 189 23.87 -1.13 -4.61
N ARG A 190 24.72 -2.12 -4.92
CA ARG A 190 25.92 -1.97 -5.74
C ARG A 190 25.68 -2.49 -7.15
N ARG A 191 26.34 -1.89 -8.10
CA ARG A 191 26.32 -2.40 -9.48
C ARG A 191 27.08 -3.71 -9.58
N VAL A 192 26.45 -4.74 -10.13
CA VAL A 192 27.13 -6.00 -10.41
C VAL A 192 28.20 -5.77 -11.48
N PRO A 193 29.47 -6.15 -11.23
CA PRO A 193 30.54 -6.04 -12.20
C PRO A 193 30.23 -6.79 -13.50
N ALA A 194 30.65 -6.26 -14.64
CA ALA A 194 30.32 -6.83 -15.95
C ALA A 194 30.72 -8.30 -16.13
N PHE A 195 31.84 -8.71 -15.50
CA PHE A 195 32.35 -10.09 -15.59
C PHE A 195 31.49 -11.11 -14.82
N LEU A 196 30.69 -10.68 -13.85
CA LEU A 196 29.74 -11.53 -13.10
C LEU A 196 28.38 -11.61 -13.80
N ARG A 197 28.10 -10.75 -14.78
CA ARG A 197 26.85 -10.75 -15.54
C ARG A 197 26.91 -11.79 -16.65
N ASN A 198 26.53 -13.02 -16.36
CA ASN A 198 26.51 -14.13 -17.30
C ASN A 198 25.27 -15.00 -17.11
N ALA A 199 24.99 -15.84 -18.11
CA ALA A 199 23.79 -16.69 -18.12
C ALA A 199 23.71 -17.69 -16.95
N LYS A 200 24.86 -18.17 -16.44
CA LYS A 200 24.89 -19.11 -15.32
C LYS A 200 24.48 -18.42 -14.02
N ALA A 201 25.11 -17.29 -13.71
CA ALA A 201 24.76 -16.51 -12.53
C ALA A 201 23.31 -16.00 -12.59
N ALA A 202 22.82 -15.64 -13.78
CA ALA A 202 21.44 -15.24 -13.97
C ALA A 202 20.45 -16.36 -13.67
N ALA A 203 20.75 -17.59 -14.10
CA ALA A 203 19.89 -18.76 -13.86
C ALA A 203 19.83 -19.16 -12.37
N GLU A 204 20.89 -18.91 -11.60
CA GLU A 204 20.92 -19.20 -10.16
C GLU A 204 20.01 -18.26 -9.35
N VAL A 205 19.68 -17.08 -9.88
CA VAL A 205 18.79 -16.10 -9.21
C VAL A 205 17.32 -16.28 -9.64
N ASP A 206 17.09 -16.84 -10.85
CA ASP A 206 15.72 -17.08 -11.35
C ASP A 206 15.10 -18.39 -10.81
N THR A 207 15.82 -19.17 -9.97
CA THR A 207 15.36 -20.43 -9.32
C THR A 207 14.90 -20.19 -7.91
#